data_282f747045a343a4ab14841e6c90848e
#
_entry.id   282f747045a343a4ab14841e6c90848e
#
_cell.length_a   1.000
_cell.length_b   1.000
_cell.length_c   1.000
_cell.angle_alpha   90.00
_cell.angle_beta   90.00
_cell.angle_gamma   90.00
#
_symmetry.space_group_name_H-M   'P 1'
#
loop_
_entity.id
_entity.type
_entity.pdbx_description
1 polymer ?
#
loop_
_entity_poly.entity_id
_entity_poly.type
_entity_poly.pdbx_seq_one_letter_code
_entity_poly.pdbx_strand_id
1 'polypeptide(L)'
;MPEEILNPVEVSGAEAEPVMGKLPGQKRMYVLPNAAGEYHRVGGQVMKRIARREDTGDVHEFATFAGNTGAAMPRHAHLSSHAAVLVLRGEIDFELEGDRWIMMRGDFANLPPGTAHGWTLKSDGAQLALFSMNHRVGAAFTAMGERQDGSQPPANVPPEIPPGRLALAAEAGDFQLAPGGNQAGAPVRVTNTALPLTPGPYVLADGGGERFGGTTFLARNANTAGQFLFIITEGGPGGGVGAHFHARHFENFFALDGETLGWAYGKAVPLHTGDYFQAPPRNLHGFRLNQEYNRFAAFLTPGIFESFFVMMGGRGGDGRPRDVQDAAEERTRP
;
A
#
# COMPACT_ATOMS: atom_id res chain seq x y z
N MET A 1 10.09 15.06 22.39
CA MET A 1 9.19 13.90 22.31
C MET A 1 8.07 14.28 21.36
N PRO A 2 7.78 13.53 20.31
CA PRO A 2 6.62 13.81 19.50
C PRO A 2 5.38 13.75 20.40
N GLU A 3 4.49 14.74 20.32
CA GLU A 3 3.23 14.81 21.09
C GLU A 3 2.27 13.62 20.83
N GLU A 4 2.68 12.63 20.06
CA GLU A 4 1.86 11.50 19.62
C GLU A 4 1.99 10.26 20.51
N ILE A 5 2.94 10.21 21.44
CA ILE A 5 3.04 9.11 22.42
C ILE A 5 2.36 9.59 23.70
N LEU A 6 1.03 9.58 23.69
CA LEU A 6 0.23 9.93 24.85
C LEU A 6 -0.18 8.70 25.68
N ASN A 7 -0.46 8.93 26.93
CA ASN A 7 -0.73 7.97 27.99
C ASN A 7 -1.86 6.97 27.59
N PRO A 8 -1.72 5.67 27.82
CA PRO A 8 -2.69 4.64 27.42
C PRO A 8 -4.02 4.66 28.19
N VAL A 9 -4.21 5.57 29.13
CA VAL A 9 -5.34 5.58 30.07
C VAL A 9 -6.70 5.97 29.44
N GLU A 10 -6.73 6.54 28.22
CA GLU A 10 -7.98 7.01 27.61
C GLU A 10 -8.61 6.04 26.58
N VAL A 11 -8.04 4.86 26.39
CA VAL A 11 -8.60 3.87 25.45
C VAL A 11 -9.49 2.89 26.25
N SER A 12 -10.74 3.23 26.44
CA SER A 12 -11.69 2.41 27.18
C SER A 12 -12.74 1.74 26.26
N GLY A 13 -13.02 0.46 26.53
CA GLY A 13 -14.24 -0.20 26.13
C GLY A 13 -14.14 -1.23 25.00
N ALA A 14 -15.28 -1.83 24.69
CA ALA A 14 -15.45 -2.86 23.67
C ALA A 14 -15.06 -2.43 22.23
N GLU A 15 -14.90 -1.14 21.99
CA GLU A 15 -14.38 -0.58 20.73
C GLU A 15 -12.88 -0.86 20.54
N ALA A 16 -12.17 -1.19 21.62
CA ALA A 16 -10.74 -1.45 21.60
C ALA A 16 -10.37 -2.82 21.00
N GLU A 17 -11.25 -3.82 21.07
CA GLU A 17 -10.91 -5.15 20.54
C GLU A 17 -10.84 -5.16 19.02
N PRO A 18 -9.73 -5.71 18.43
CA PRO A 18 -9.61 -5.83 16.99
C PRO A 18 -10.65 -6.80 16.43
N VAL A 19 -11.20 -6.48 15.26
CA VAL A 19 -12.01 -7.43 14.50
C VAL A 19 -11.07 -8.43 13.83
N MET A 20 -11.30 -9.72 14.07
CA MET A 20 -10.47 -10.79 13.55
C MET A 20 -11.15 -11.51 12.39
N GLY A 21 -10.38 -11.75 11.31
CA GLY A 21 -10.76 -12.65 10.22
C GLY A 21 -11.79 -12.13 9.22
N LYS A 22 -12.26 -10.90 9.37
CA LYS A 22 -13.26 -10.30 8.47
C LYS A 22 -13.11 -8.78 8.37
N LEU A 23 -13.64 -8.21 7.31
CA LEU A 23 -13.79 -6.76 7.14
C LEU A 23 -14.79 -6.22 8.16
N PRO A 24 -14.46 -5.13 8.90
CA PRO A 24 -15.28 -4.65 10.00
C PRO A 24 -16.59 -3.92 9.58
N GLY A 25 -16.62 -3.35 8.36
CA GLY A 25 -17.75 -2.54 7.89
C GLY A 25 -17.86 -1.15 8.54
N GLN A 26 -16.89 -0.78 9.33
CA GLN A 26 -16.75 0.54 9.96
C GLN A 26 -15.28 0.78 10.34
N LYS A 27 -14.91 2.03 10.57
CA LYS A 27 -13.55 2.38 11.00
C LYS A 27 -13.19 1.73 12.33
N ARG A 28 -12.36 0.69 12.29
CA ARG A 28 -11.89 -0.07 13.46
C ARG A 28 -10.50 -0.66 13.22
N MET A 29 -9.84 -1.05 14.30
CA MET A 29 -8.72 -1.96 14.25
C MET A 29 -9.18 -3.35 13.80
N TYR A 30 -8.46 -3.95 12.87
CA TYR A 30 -8.75 -5.33 12.46
C TYR A 30 -7.53 -6.03 11.89
N VAL A 31 -7.60 -7.36 11.91
CA VAL A 31 -6.65 -8.24 11.24
C VAL A 31 -7.41 -9.08 10.21
N LEU A 32 -6.96 -9.01 8.98
CA LEU A 32 -7.55 -9.73 7.85
C LEU A 32 -6.56 -10.76 7.31
N PRO A 33 -6.80 -12.07 7.53
CA PRO A 33 -5.98 -13.11 6.93
C PRO A 33 -6.03 -13.06 5.41
N ASN A 34 -4.97 -13.55 4.76
CA ASN A 34 -4.85 -13.54 3.30
C ASN A 34 -6.04 -14.21 2.58
N ALA A 35 -6.64 -15.22 3.18
CA ALA A 35 -7.82 -15.89 2.60
C ALA A 35 -9.13 -15.08 2.74
N ALA A 36 -9.14 -14.02 3.57
CA ALA A 36 -10.31 -13.20 3.80
C ALA A 36 -10.29 -11.91 2.98
N GLY A 37 -11.46 -11.31 2.80
CA GLY A 37 -11.65 -10.09 2.04
C GLY A 37 -12.91 -10.14 1.18
N GLU A 38 -13.12 -9.11 0.41
CA GLU A 38 -14.22 -9.03 -0.54
C GLU A 38 -13.66 -9.19 -1.96
N TYR A 39 -14.13 -10.17 -2.69
CA TYR A 39 -13.58 -10.52 -4.01
C TYR A 39 -14.50 -10.09 -5.15
N HIS A 40 -13.88 -9.52 -6.18
CA HIS A 40 -14.54 -9.14 -7.43
C HIS A 40 -13.72 -9.62 -8.61
N ARG A 41 -14.39 -10.15 -9.61
CA ARG A 41 -13.81 -10.40 -10.92
C ARG A 41 -13.80 -9.11 -11.72
N VAL A 42 -12.64 -8.68 -12.17
CA VAL A 42 -12.42 -7.47 -12.97
C VAL A 42 -11.69 -7.87 -14.25
N GLY A 43 -12.45 -8.12 -15.34
CA GLY A 43 -11.90 -8.76 -16.54
C GLY A 43 -11.31 -10.12 -16.22
N GLY A 44 -10.08 -10.38 -16.69
CA GLY A 44 -9.31 -11.60 -16.39
C GLY A 44 -8.61 -11.60 -15.02
N GLN A 45 -8.88 -10.62 -14.15
CA GLN A 45 -8.26 -10.47 -12.84
C GLN A 45 -9.27 -10.70 -11.72
N VAL A 46 -8.75 -11.07 -10.55
CA VAL A 46 -9.48 -11.03 -9.29
C VAL A 46 -8.95 -9.88 -8.45
N MET A 47 -9.81 -8.94 -8.16
CA MET A 47 -9.58 -7.92 -7.16
C MET A 47 -10.02 -8.45 -5.79
N LYS A 48 -9.12 -8.41 -4.80
CA LYS A 48 -9.46 -8.61 -3.39
C LYS A 48 -9.41 -7.25 -2.69
N ARG A 49 -10.53 -6.79 -2.16
CA ARG A 49 -10.59 -5.60 -1.31
C ARG A 49 -10.20 -5.98 0.11
N ILE A 50 -9.19 -5.30 0.64
CA ILE A 50 -8.53 -5.56 1.92
C ILE A 50 -8.88 -4.47 2.93
N ALA A 51 -8.91 -3.20 2.49
CA ALA A 51 -9.44 -2.07 3.25
C ALA A 51 -10.39 -1.30 2.34
N ARG A 52 -11.63 -1.14 2.79
CA ARG A 52 -12.68 -0.45 2.04
C ARG A 52 -12.95 0.90 2.69
N ARG A 53 -13.65 1.74 1.98
CA ARG A 53 -14.11 3.05 2.41
C ARG A 53 -14.64 3.06 3.85
N GLU A 54 -15.61 2.19 4.14
CA GLU A 54 -16.25 2.07 5.44
C GLU A 54 -15.31 1.56 6.54
N ASP A 55 -14.32 0.72 6.18
CA ASP A 55 -13.38 0.14 7.13
C ASP A 55 -12.32 1.16 7.60
N THR A 56 -12.11 2.23 6.83
CA THR A 56 -11.11 3.27 7.08
C THR A 56 -11.71 4.62 7.46
N GLY A 57 -13.02 4.77 7.35
CA GLY A 57 -13.70 6.06 7.55
C GLY A 57 -13.33 7.06 6.46
N ASP A 58 -13.37 6.65 5.21
CA ASP A 58 -13.10 7.46 4.01
C ASP A 58 -11.65 7.94 3.83
N VAL A 59 -10.69 7.41 4.58
CA VAL A 59 -9.30 7.89 4.54
C VAL A 59 -8.50 7.26 3.40
N HIS A 60 -8.52 5.94 3.29
CA HIS A 60 -7.78 5.20 2.28
C HIS A 60 -8.49 3.90 1.89
N GLU A 61 -8.07 3.31 0.78
CA GLU A 61 -8.48 1.99 0.34
C GLU A 61 -7.24 1.15 0.00
N PHE A 62 -7.36 -0.15 0.15
CA PHE A 62 -6.32 -1.10 -0.20
C PHE A 62 -6.93 -2.34 -0.84
N ALA A 63 -6.39 -2.73 -2.01
CA ALA A 63 -6.81 -3.91 -2.75
C ALA A 63 -5.61 -4.62 -3.37
N THR A 64 -5.77 -5.92 -3.68
CA THR A 64 -4.83 -6.64 -4.55
C THR A 64 -5.53 -7.09 -5.82
N PHE A 65 -4.79 -7.14 -6.92
CA PHE A 65 -5.22 -7.68 -8.20
C PHE A 65 -4.35 -8.86 -8.56
N ALA A 66 -4.95 -9.99 -8.87
CA ALA A 66 -4.25 -11.21 -9.28
C ALA A 66 -4.90 -11.78 -10.54
N GLY A 67 -4.10 -12.37 -11.41
CA GLY A 67 -4.62 -12.98 -12.65
C GLY A 67 -3.56 -13.74 -13.41
N ASN A 68 -3.95 -14.20 -14.60
CA ASN A 68 -3.07 -14.92 -15.50
C ASN A 68 -2.56 -14.02 -16.63
N THR A 69 -1.60 -14.53 -17.36
CA THR A 69 -1.00 -13.86 -18.53
C THR A 69 -2.05 -13.26 -19.44
N GLY A 70 -1.87 -11.99 -19.82
CA GLY A 70 -2.75 -11.25 -20.72
C GLY A 70 -3.87 -10.47 -20.03
N ALA A 71 -4.19 -10.76 -18.75
CA ALA A 71 -5.18 -9.97 -18.01
C ALA A 71 -4.67 -8.54 -17.81
N ALA A 72 -5.50 -7.56 -18.16
CA ALA A 72 -5.08 -6.17 -18.24
C ALA A 72 -6.05 -5.21 -17.54
N MET A 73 -5.48 -4.11 -17.04
CA MET A 73 -6.19 -2.90 -16.67
C MET A 73 -5.86 -1.83 -17.72
N PRO A 74 -6.85 -1.30 -18.45
CA PRO A 74 -6.59 -0.30 -19.47
C PRO A 74 -6.00 0.97 -18.88
N ARG A 75 -5.35 1.74 -19.74
CA ARG A 75 -4.78 3.04 -19.36
C ARG A 75 -5.86 3.97 -18.83
N HIS A 76 -5.67 4.47 -17.60
CA HIS A 76 -6.60 5.35 -16.90
C HIS A 76 -5.86 6.27 -15.94
N ALA A 77 -6.57 7.23 -15.38
CA ALA A 77 -6.08 8.10 -14.34
C ALA A 77 -7.09 8.22 -13.20
N HIS A 78 -6.59 8.44 -11.99
CA HIS A 78 -7.35 8.90 -10.83
C HIS A 78 -7.14 10.40 -10.69
N LEU A 79 -8.20 11.20 -10.88
CA LEU A 79 -8.06 12.65 -10.96
C LEU A 79 -7.87 13.34 -9.61
N SER A 80 -8.37 12.72 -8.54
CA SER A 80 -8.36 13.28 -7.19
C SER A 80 -7.64 12.40 -6.17
N SER A 81 -7.36 11.17 -6.52
CA SER A 81 -6.77 10.18 -5.61
C SER A 81 -5.28 10.00 -5.90
N HIS A 82 -4.47 10.10 -4.87
CA HIS A 82 -3.09 9.63 -4.92
C HIS A 82 -3.07 8.13 -4.70
N ALA A 83 -2.46 7.39 -5.61
CA ALA A 83 -2.35 5.95 -5.51
C ALA A 83 -0.90 5.48 -5.51
N ALA A 84 -0.67 4.24 -5.10
CA ALA A 84 0.61 3.56 -5.19
C ALA A 84 0.41 2.09 -5.53
N VAL A 85 1.32 1.53 -6.30
CA VAL A 85 1.33 0.12 -6.71
C VAL A 85 2.59 -0.55 -6.20
N LEU A 86 2.45 -1.74 -5.62
CA LEU A 86 3.55 -2.64 -5.25
C LEU A 86 3.32 -3.99 -5.93
N VAL A 87 4.30 -4.47 -6.69
CA VAL A 87 4.21 -5.81 -7.29
C VAL A 87 4.51 -6.86 -6.22
N LEU A 88 3.58 -7.79 -6.02
CA LEU A 88 3.67 -8.84 -5.01
C LEU A 88 4.24 -10.14 -5.57
N ARG A 89 3.95 -10.43 -6.83
CA ARG A 89 4.36 -11.67 -7.49
C ARG A 89 4.30 -11.57 -9.01
N GLY A 90 5.19 -12.28 -9.69
CA GLY A 90 5.20 -12.40 -11.14
C GLY A 90 5.76 -11.18 -11.84
N GLU A 91 5.46 -11.10 -13.13
CA GLU A 91 5.92 -10.06 -14.04
C GLU A 91 4.72 -9.27 -14.58
N ILE A 92 4.84 -7.96 -14.60
CA ILE A 92 3.80 -7.01 -15.02
C ILE A 92 4.41 -6.02 -16.01
N ASP A 93 3.77 -5.85 -17.15
CA ASP A 93 4.00 -4.75 -18.07
C ASP A 93 3.17 -3.56 -17.58
N PHE A 94 3.83 -2.58 -17.00
CA PHE A 94 3.21 -1.42 -16.37
C PHE A 94 3.44 -0.18 -17.23
N GLU A 95 2.37 0.50 -17.59
CA GLU A 95 2.42 1.77 -18.30
C GLU A 95 2.30 2.93 -17.30
N LEU A 96 3.19 3.91 -17.41
CA LEU A 96 3.21 5.12 -16.60
C LEU A 96 3.51 6.32 -17.51
N GLU A 97 2.54 7.24 -17.69
CA GLU A 97 2.67 8.46 -18.49
C GLU A 97 3.16 8.24 -19.94
N GLY A 98 2.90 7.05 -20.50
CA GLY A 98 3.30 6.65 -21.84
C GLY A 98 4.58 5.84 -21.92
N ASP A 99 5.37 5.79 -20.86
CA ASP A 99 6.50 4.88 -20.74
C ASP A 99 6.02 3.49 -20.29
N ARG A 100 6.73 2.43 -20.71
CA ARG A 100 6.39 1.05 -20.36
C ARG A 100 7.53 0.40 -19.59
N TRP A 101 7.14 -0.24 -18.50
CA TRP A 101 8.08 -0.84 -17.56
C TRP A 101 7.74 -2.31 -17.32
N ILE A 102 8.76 -3.18 -17.35
CA ILE A 102 8.65 -4.51 -16.78
C ILE A 102 8.86 -4.37 -15.27
N MET A 103 7.80 -4.54 -14.52
CA MET A 103 7.83 -4.57 -13.06
C MET A 103 7.77 -6.01 -12.56
N MET A 104 8.55 -6.30 -11.54
CA MET A 104 8.62 -7.61 -10.88
C MET A 104 8.39 -7.44 -9.38
N ARG A 105 8.33 -8.56 -8.66
CA ARG A 105 8.12 -8.56 -7.21
C ARG A 105 9.03 -7.55 -6.50
N GLY A 106 8.42 -6.71 -5.66
CA GLY A 106 9.07 -5.65 -4.89
C GLY A 106 9.17 -4.31 -5.61
N ASP A 107 8.97 -4.26 -6.94
CA ASP A 107 8.95 -3.00 -7.67
C ASP A 107 7.72 -2.19 -7.29
N PHE A 108 7.90 -0.87 -7.25
CA PHE A 108 6.92 0.10 -6.75
C PHE A 108 6.65 1.19 -7.78
N ALA A 109 5.41 1.68 -7.82
CA ALA A 109 5.04 2.87 -8.58
C ALA A 109 4.27 3.86 -7.70
N ASN A 110 4.65 5.14 -7.78
CA ASN A 110 3.94 6.27 -7.16
C ASN A 110 3.08 6.97 -8.21
N LEU A 111 1.81 7.17 -7.92
CA LEU A 111 0.79 7.64 -8.85
C LEU A 111 0.04 8.85 -8.27
N PRO A 112 0.60 10.06 -8.32
CA PRO A 112 -0.11 11.28 -7.95
C PRO A 112 -1.40 11.46 -8.74
N PRO A 113 -2.35 12.29 -8.26
CA PRO A 113 -3.57 12.58 -8.98
C PRO A 113 -3.33 13.02 -10.42
N GLY A 114 -4.12 12.50 -11.36
CA GLY A 114 -4.02 12.78 -12.79
C GLY A 114 -3.00 11.92 -13.54
N THR A 115 -2.19 11.11 -12.87
CA THR A 115 -1.18 10.24 -13.50
C THR A 115 -1.85 9.13 -14.32
N ALA A 116 -1.59 9.13 -15.62
CA ALA A 116 -2.10 8.09 -16.51
C ALA A 116 -1.27 6.80 -16.39
N HIS A 117 -1.93 5.69 -16.10
CA HIS A 117 -1.29 4.40 -15.88
C HIS A 117 -2.19 3.23 -16.27
N GLY A 118 -1.58 2.07 -16.46
CA GLY A 118 -2.28 0.82 -16.75
C GLY A 118 -1.34 -0.36 -16.60
N TRP A 119 -1.83 -1.58 -16.68
CA TRP A 119 -0.97 -2.76 -16.59
C TRP A 119 -1.51 -3.96 -17.36
N THR A 120 -0.59 -4.83 -17.75
CA THR A 120 -0.89 -6.16 -18.29
C THR A 120 -0.05 -7.19 -17.55
N LEU A 121 -0.69 -8.24 -17.05
CA LEU A 121 -0.01 -9.33 -16.38
C LEU A 121 0.74 -10.18 -17.42
N LYS A 122 2.03 -10.43 -17.17
CA LYS A 122 2.93 -11.13 -18.12
C LYS A 122 3.26 -12.55 -17.69
N SER A 123 2.87 -12.93 -16.49
CA SER A 123 3.03 -14.30 -15.99
C SER A 123 1.76 -14.78 -15.28
N ASP A 124 1.54 -16.09 -15.29
CA ASP A 124 0.39 -16.69 -14.61
C ASP A 124 0.50 -16.52 -13.09
N GLY A 125 -0.60 -16.14 -12.47
CA GLY A 125 -0.66 -15.84 -11.05
C GLY A 125 0.09 -14.57 -10.67
N ALA A 126 0.41 -13.67 -11.61
CA ALA A 126 0.95 -12.36 -11.28
C ALA A 126 -0.01 -11.59 -10.36
N GLN A 127 0.56 -10.82 -9.44
CA GLN A 127 -0.21 -10.10 -8.44
C GLN A 127 0.43 -8.75 -8.12
N LEU A 128 -0.40 -7.73 -8.01
CA LEU A 128 -0.03 -6.41 -7.48
C LEU A 128 -0.96 -5.99 -6.34
N ALA A 129 -0.45 -5.10 -5.49
CA ALA A 129 -1.21 -4.37 -4.49
C ALA A 129 -1.41 -2.93 -4.99
N LEU A 130 -2.62 -2.41 -4.81
CA LEU A 130 -2.98 -1.02 -5.07
C LEU A 130 -3.46 -0.40 -3.76
N PHE A 131 -2.75 0.63 -3.33
CA PHE A 131 -3.13 1.52 -2.26
C PHE A 131 -3.63 2.83 -2.86
N SER A 132 -4.69 3.42 -2.31
CA SER A 132 -5.16 4.74 -2.73
C SER A 132 -5.64 5.57 -1.56
N MET A 133 -5.33 6.85 -1.62
CA MET A 133 -5.91 7.85 -0.72
C MET A 133 -7.33 8.16 -1.18
N ASN A 134 -8.19 8.54 -0.22
CA ASN A 134 -9.63 8.73 -0.36
C ASN A 134 -10.40 7.45 -0.75
N HIS A 135 -11.70 7.56 -0.96
CA HIS A 135 -12.63 6.42 -1.04
C HIS A 135 -13.24 6.19 -2.44
N ARG A 136 -12.69 6.80 -3.48
CA ARG A 136 -13.36 6.79 -4.78
C ARG A 136 -12.79 5.78 -5.77
N VAL A 137 -11.58 5.31 -5.55
CA VAL A 137 -10.90 4.36 -6.44
C VAL A 137 -11.54 2.98 -6.34
N GLY A 138 -11.77 2.50 -5.13
CA GLY A 138 -12.41 1.20 -4.91
C GLY A 138 -13.87 1.14 -5.41
N ALA A 139 -14.61 2.25 -5.38
CA ALA A 139 -15.94 2.34 -5.96
C ALA A 139 -15.92 2.09 -7.47
N ALA A 140 -14.95 2.70 -8.18
CA ALA A 140 -14.76 2.50 -9.61
C ALA A 140 -14.46 1.03 -9.95
N PHE A 141 -13.50 0.42 -9.27
CA PHE A 141 -13.13 -0.99 -9.51
C PHE A 141 -14.26 -1.96 -9.13
N THR A 142 -15.03 -1.66 -8.10
CA THR A 142 -16.20 -2.47 -7.72
C THR A 142 -17.29 -2.41 -8.80
N ALA A 143 -17.58 -1.23 -9.34
CA ALA A 143 -18.55 -1.06 -10.43
C ALA A 143 -18.08 -1.73 -11.73
N MET A 144 -16.79 -1.74 -11.99
CA MET A 144 -16.16 -2.41 -13.13
C MET A 144 -16.27 -3.94 -13.01
N GLY A 145 -16.24 -4.46 -11.79
CA GLY A 145 -16.20 -5.89 -11.51
C GLY A 145 -17.54 -6.56 -11.27
N GLU A 146 -17.47 -7.84 -11.03
CA GLU A 146 -18.57 -8.68 -10.56
C GLU A 146 -18.14 -9.41 -9.30
N ARG A 147 -18.97 -9.42 -8.27
CA ARG A 147 -18.68 -10.13 -7.04
C ARG A 147 -18.45 -11.62 -7.31
N GLN A 148 -17.46 -12.19 -6.67
CA GLN A 148 -17.19 -13.63 -6.74
C GLN A 148 -16.81 -14.20 -5.37
N ASP A 149 -16.88 -15.52 -5.27
CA ASP A 149 -16.42 -16.24 -4.09
C ASP A 149 -14.96 -16.70 -4.27
N GLY A 150 -14.07 -16.22 -3.40
CA GLY A 150 -12.66 -16.64 -3.36
C GLY A 150 -11.74 -15.96 -4.37
N SER A 151 -10.47 -16.34 -4.24
CA SER A 151 -9.32 -15.65 -4.86
C SER A 151 -8.88 -16.22 -6.23
N GLN A 152 -9.55 -17.27 -6.73
CA GLN A 152 -9.12 -17.94 -7.95
C GLN A 152 -9.46 -17.08 -9.18
N PRO A 153 -8.49 -16.77 -10.05
CA PRO A 153 -8.76 -16.16 -11.32
C PRO A 153 -9.69 -17.06 -12.14
N PRO A 154 -10.69 -16.49 -12.82
CA PRO A 154 -11.62 -17.27 -13.60
C PRO A 154 -10.93 -17.95 -14.79
N ALA A 155 -11.19 -19.23 -15.00
CA ALA A 155 -10.82 -19.91 -16.22
C ALA A 155 -11.72 -19.45 -17.37
N ASN A 156 -11.16 -19.26 -18.55
CA ASN A 156 -11.89 -18.96 -19.79
C ASN A 156 -12.69 -17.64 -19.81
N VAL A 157 -12.26 -16.64 -19.05
CA VAL A 157 -12.82 -15.29 -19.15
C VAL A 157 -11.91 -14.45 -20.06
N PRO A 158 -12.46 -13.60 -20.94
CA PRO A 158 -11.65 -12.67 -21.71
C PRO A 158 -10.78 -11.82 -20.76
N PRO A 159 -9.49 -11.60 -21.10
CA PRO A 159 -8.60 -10.82 -20.27
C PRO A 159 -8.99 -9.34 -20.18
N GLU A 160 -9.78 -8.89 -21.14
CA GLU A 160 -10.22 -7.51 -21.30
C GLU A 160 -11.45 -7.18 -20.46
N ILE A 161 -11.56 -5.91 -20.05
CA ILE A 161 -12.73 -5.39 -19.35
C ILE A 161 -13.70 -4.84 -20.41
N PRO A 162 -14.98 -5.28 -20.43
CA PRO A 162 -15.95 -4.80 -21.39
C PRO A 162 -16.13 -3.26 -21.33
N PRO A 163 -16.28 -2.55 -22.46
CA PRO A 163 -16.43 -1.09 -22.48
C PRO A 163 -17.55 -0.56 -21.58
N GLY A 164 -18.68 -1.27 -21.52
CA GLY A 164 -19.79 -0.89 -20.63
C GLY A 164 -19.42 -0.93 -19.15
N ARG A 165 -18.53 -1.82 -18.72
CA ARG A 165 -18.02 -1.87 -17.36
C ARG A 165 -17.05 -0.70 -17.05
N LEU A 166 -16.27 -0.30 -18.04
CA LEU A 166 -15.40 0.88 -17.93
C LEU A 166 -16.21 2.17 -17.78
N ALA A 167 -17.33 2.28 -18.49
CA ALA A 167 -18.26 3.40 -18.35
C ALA A 167 -18.86 3.46 -16.94
N LEU A 168 -19.32 2.33 -16.40
CA LEU A 168 -19.81 2.25 -15.02
C LEU A 168 -18.75 2.65 -13.99
N ALA A 169 -17.50 2.28 -14.20
CA ALA A 169 -16.39 2.67 -13.33
C ALA A 169 -16.19 4.19 -13.29
N ALA A 170 -16.24 4.83 -14.47
CA ALA A 170 -16.09 6.28 -14.58
C ALA A 170 -17.24 7.06 -13.90
N GLU A 171 -18.44 6.51 -13.91
CA GLU A 171 -19.60 7.09 -13.22
C GLU A 171 -19.54 6.88 -11.69
N ALA A 172 -19.09 5.70 -11.26
CA ALA A 172 -19.12 5.30 -9.85
C ALA A 172 -18.00 5.91 -9.01
N GLY A 173 -16.83 6.20 -9.62
CA GLY A 173 -15.66 6.55 -8.83
C GLY A 173 -14.65 7.46 -9.51
N ASP A 174 -13.46 7.50 -8.94
CA ASP A 174 -12.32 8.26 -9.46
C ASP A 174 -11.55 7.40 -10.47
N PHE A 175 -12.10 7.32 -11.67
CA PHE A 175 -11.55 6.57 -12.80
C PHE A 175 -11.88 7.28 -14.10
N GLN A 176 -10.86 7.69 -14.83
CA GLN A 176 -11.00 8.24 -16.16
C GLN A 176 -10.11 7.48 -17.14
N LEU A 177 -10.70 6.90 -18.18
CA LEU A 177 -9.93 6.34 -19.29
C LEU A 177 -9.04 7.43 -19.88
N ALA A 178 -7.74 7.16 -19.95
CA ALA A 178 -6.79 8.05 -20.59
C ALA A 178 -6.62 7.67 -22.06
N PRO A 179 -6.49 8.65 -22.97
CA PRO A 179 -6.20 8.36 -24.39
C PRO A 179 -4.95 7.50 -24.48
N GLY A 180 -4.92 6.59 -25.47
CA GLY A 180 -3.73 5.81 -25.74
C GLY A 180 -2.54 6.73 -25.98
N GLY A 181 -1.50 6.63 -25.13
CA GLY A 181 -0.22 7.24 -25.39
C GLY A 181 0.37 6.64 -26.67
N ASN A 182 1.22 7.38 -27.36
CA ASN A 182 2.12 6.76 -28.32
C ASN A 182 2.96 5.75 -27.52
N GLN A 183 2.61 4.47 -27.62
CA GLN A 183 3.37 3.41 -26.95
C GLN A 183 4.74 3.33 -27.62
N ALA A 184 5.64 4.16 -27.15
CA ALA A 184 7.00 4.27 -27.66
C ALA A 184 7.83 3.10 -27.13
N GLY A 185 7.88 2.02 -27.92
CA GLY A 185 8.87 0.98 -27.72
C GLY A 185 8.44 -0.22 -26.88
N ALA A 186 9.36 -1.19 -26.78
CA ALA A 186 9.22 -2.36 -25.93
C ALA A 186 9.36 -1.94 -24.45
N PRO A 187 8.65 -2.62 -23.53
CA PRO A 187 8.77 -2.34 -22.10
C PRO A 187 10.21 -2.61 -21.61
N VAL A 188 10.69 -1.76 -20.70
CA VAL A 188 12.06 -1.82 -20.16
C VAL A 188 11.99 -2.25 -18.68
N ARG A 189 12.94 -3.08 -18.24
CA ARG A 189 13.02 -3.49 -16.81
C ARG A 189 13.26 -2.25 -15.93
N VAL A 190 12.49 -2.15 -14.83
CA VAL A 190 12.72 -1.13 -13.82
C VAL A 190 14.08 -1.37 -13.15
N THR A 191 14.93 -0.38 -13.19
CA THR A 191 16.30 -0.41 -12.57
C THR A 191 16.56 0.79 -11.67
N ASN A 192 15.66 1.79 -11.68
CA ASN A 192 15.80 2.97 -10.84
C ASN A 192 15.64 2.60 -9.36
N THR A 193 16.61 2.95 -8.54
CA THR A 193 16.58 2.75 -7.07
C THR A 193 16.56 4.07 -6.30
N ALA A 194 16.75 5.19 -6.98
CA ALA A 194 16.80 6.51 -6.34
C ALA A 194 15.39 7.07 -6.13
N LEU A 195 15.05 7.37 -4.88
CA LEU A 195 13.79 8.05 -4.55
C LEU A 195 13.87 9.50 -5.04
N PRO A 196 12.90 9.98 -5.84
CA PRO A 196 12.84 11.39 -6.23
C PRO A 196 12.68 12.30 -5.00
N LEU A 197 13.26 13.50 -5.09
CA LEU A 197 13.15 14.52 -4.02
C LEU A 197 11.96 15.48 -4.23
N THR A 198 11.16 15.27 -5.28
CA THR A 198 10.05 16.13 -5.67
C THR A 198 8.78 15.33 -5.91
N PRO A 199 7.59 15.93 -5.79
CA PRO A 199 6.35 15.28 -6.20
C PRO A 199 6.38 14.90 -7.68
N GLY A 200 5.73 13.81 -8.03
CA GLY A 200 5.59 13.33 -9.40
C GLY A 200 5.40 11.81 -9.48
N PRO A 201 5.02 11.30 -10.65
CA PRO A 201 4.97 9.87 -10.89
C PRO A 201 6.39 9.29 -11.03
N TYR A 202 6.61 8.10 -10.53
CA TYR A 202 7.87 7.36 -10.68
C TYR A 202 7.69 5.86 -10.45
N VAL A 203 8.67 5.09 -10.88
CA VAL A 203 8.84 3.67 -10.56
C VAL A 203 10.16 3.46 -9.83
N LEU A 204 10.18 2.52 -8.89
CA LEU A 204 11.37 2.06 -8.19
C LEU A 204 11.54 0.56 -8.35
N ALA A 205 12.77 0.10 -8.55
CA ALA A 205 13.12 -1.31 -8.47
C ALA A 205 13.06 -1.80 -7.01
N ASP A 206 12.88 -3.09 -6.81
CA ASP A 206 12.99 -3.72 -5.49
C ASP A 206 14.33 -3.36 -4.81
N GLY A 207 14.27 -3.07 -3.52
CA GLY A 207 15.39 -2.53 -2.76
C GLY A 207 15.71 -1.05 -3.01
N GLY A 208 15.01 -0.39 -3.94
CA GLY A 208 15.09 1.06 -4.15
C GLY A 208 14.34 1.83 -3.07
N GLY A 209 14.61 3.14 -3.02
CA GLY A 209 14.06 4.04 -2.01
C GLY A 209 15.12 4.61 -1.08
N GLU A 210 14.71 5.28 -0.03
CA GLU A 210 15.62 5.83 0.98
C GLU A 210 15.54 5.02 2.28
N ARG A 211 16.70 4.52 2.74
CA ARG A 211 16.76 3.58 3.86
C ARG A 211 17.19 4.26 5.16
N PHE A 212 16.44 3.98 6.23
CA PHE A 212 16.73 4.35 7.61
C PHE A 212 16.64 3.10 8.51
N GLY A 213 17.80 2.56 8.90
CA GLY A 213 17.86 1.31 9.65
C GLY A 213 17.26 0.13 8.89
N GLY A 214 16.28 -0.54 9.47
CA GLY A 214 15.53 -1.66 8.85
C GLY A 214 14.34 -1.22 7.99
N THR A 215 14.13 0.09 7.82
CA THR A 215 12.99 0.65 7.08
C THR A 215 13.45 1.37 5.81
N THR A 216 12.82 1.07 4.68
CA THR A 216 13.06 1.72 3.39
C THR A 216 11.81 2.47 2.97
N PHE A 217 11.92 3.76 2.74
CA PHE A 217 10.84 4.59 2.20
C PHE A 217 10.75 4.42 0.69
N LEU A 218 9.61 3.96 0.22
CA LEU A 218 9.25 3.95 -1.20
C LEU A 218 8.50 5.23 -1.60
N ALA A 219 7.82 5.89 -0.66
CA ALA A 219 7.26 7.23 -0.82
C ALA A 219 7.33 7.99 0.52
N ARG A 220 7.79 9.23 0.46
CA ARG A 220 7.94 10.17 1.57
C ARG A 220 6.98 11.35 1.42
N ASN A 221 6.91 12.21 2.42
CA ASN A 221 6.12 13.45 2.39
C ASN A 221 6.41 14.31 1.17
N ALA A 222 7.67 14.40 0.76
CA ALA A 222 8.09 15.14 -0.44
C ALA A 222 7.44 14.60 -1.73
N ASN A 223 7.14 13.29 -1.79
CA ASN A 223 6.56 12.65 -2.96
C ASN A 223 5.03 12.66 -2.94
N THR A 224 4.41 12.68 -1.74
CA THR A 224 2.98 12.50 -1.54
C THR A 224 2.26 13.76 -1.09
N ALA A 225 2.96 14.89 -1.01
CA ALA A 225 2.45 16.13 -0.41
C ALA A 225 1.90 15.90 1.03
N GLY A 226 2.56 15.03 1.80
CA GLY A 226 2.19 14.71 3.17
C GLY A 226 0.96 13.81 3.32
N GLN A 227 0.39 13.29 2.24
CA GLN A 227 -0.83 12.47 2.32
C GLN A 227 -0.57 11.11 2.95
N PHE A 228 0.57 10.48 2.64
CA PHE A 228 0.96 9.19 3.23
C PHE A 228 2.47 8.97 3.14
N LEU A 229 2.94 8.00 3.93
CA LEU A 229 4.22 7.34 3.76
C LEU A 229 3.97 5.93 3.28
N PHE A 230 4.80 5.44 2.36
CA PHE A 230 4.84 4.04 1.97
C PHE A 230 6.22 3.49 2.25
N ILE A 231 6.31 2.50 3.14
CA ILE A 231 7.57 1.96 3.64
C ILE A 231 7.60 0.44 3.53
N ILE A 232 8.80 -0.09 3.37
CA ILE A 232 9.11 -1.50 3.58
C ILE A 232 9.95 -1.60 4.85
N THR A 233 9.52 -2.43 5.79
CA THR A 233 10.32 -2.81 6.96
C THR A 233 10.76 -4.24 6.82
N GLU A 234 12.04 -4.49 7.03
CA GLU A 234 12.64 -5.82 6.93
C GLU A 234 13.71 -6.02 7.99
N GLY A 235 13.89 -7.26 8.41
CA GLY A 235 14.90 -7.61 9.40
C GLY A 235 14.77 -9.01 9.97
N GLY A 236 15.70 -9.32 10.86
CA GLY A 236 15.75 -10.57 11.62
C GLY A 236 14.99 -10.52 12.95
N PRO A 237 15.06 -11.62 13.73
CA PRO A 237 14.34 -11.74 14.99
C PRO A 237 14.71 -10.64 15.99
N GLY A 238 13.71 -10.16 16.73
CA GLY A 238 13.89 -9.19 17.81
C GLY A 238 13.75 -7.73 17.40
N GLY A 239 13.81 -7.41 16.09
CA GLY A 239 13.43 -6.09 15.59
C GLY A 239 11.94 -5.83 15.82
N GLY A 240 11.56 -4.57 16.04
CA GLY A 240 10.15 -4.20 16.22
C GLY A 240 9.96 -2.94 17.03
N VAL A 241 8.69 -2.59 17.24
CA VAL A 241 8.25 -1.45 18.05
C VAL A 241 7.29 -1.98 19.12
N GLY A 242 7.56 -1.63 20.38
CA GLY A 242 6.72 -2.00 21.53
C GLY A 242 5.31 -1.41 21.43
N ALA A 243 4.46 -1.74 22.40
CA ALA A 243 3.08 -1.26 22.45
C ALA A 243 3.02 0.28 22.49
N HIS A 244 2.32 0.87 21.53
CA HIS A 244 2.14 2.31 21.37
C HIS A 244 0.83 2.60 20.63
N PHE A 245 0.48 3.88 20.52
CA PHE A 245 -0.61 4.33 19.64
C PHE A 245 -0.25 5.67 18.99
N HIS A 246 -0.88 5.98 17.89
CA HIS A 246 -0.76 7.25 17.19
C HIS A 246 -2.03 8.08 17.37
N ALA A 247 -1.88 9.36 17.70
CA ALA A 247 -3.03 10.24 17.97
C ALA A 247 -3.83 10.56 16.68
N ARG A 248 -3.16 10.68 15.52
CA ARG A 248 -3.71 11.33 14.33
C ARG A 248 -3.58 10.56 13.04
N HIS A 249 -2.80 9.47 12.96
CA HIS A 249 -2.61 8.73 11.72
C HIS A 249 -2.93 7.23 11.86
N PHE A 250 -3.26 6.62 10.74
CA PHE A 250 -3.35 5.17 10.59
C PHE A 250 -1.96 4.60 10.41
N GLU A 251 -1.70 3.46 11.01
CA GLU A 251 -0.61 2.59 10.64
C GLU A 251 -1.16 1.26 10.15
N ASN A 252 -0.76 0.86 8.95
CA ASN A 252 -1.28 -0.32 8.29
C ASN A 252 -0.13 -1.22 7.88
N PHE A 253 -0.26 -2.50 8.15
CA PHE A 253 0.76 -3.51 7.88
C PHE A 253 0.23 -4.52 6.88
N PHE A 254 1.02 -4.80 5.85
CA PHE A 254 0.76 -5.87 4.90
C PHE A 254 1.97 -6.79 4.84
N ALA A 255 1.83 -8.02 5.37
CA ALA A 255 2.92 -8.97 5.47
C ALA A 255 3.34 -9.49 4.09
N LEU A 256 4.64 -9.43 3.79
CA LEU A 256 5.22 -9.84 2.51
C LEU A 256 6.02 -11.13 2.61
N ASP A 257 6.83 -11.27 3.66
CA ASP A 257 7.68 -12.45 3.91
C ASP A 257 7.82 -12.71 5.40
N GLY A 258 7.99 -13.98 5.75
CA GLY A 258 8.18 -14.43 7.12
C GLY A 258 6.92 -14.33 7.97
N GLU A 259 7.14 -14.16 9.28
CA GLU A 259 6.06 -13.98 10.26
C GLU A 259 6.36 -12.74 11.11
N THR A 260 5.51 -11.73 11.00
CA THR A 260 5.53 -10.57 11.88
C THR A 260 4.51 -10.78 12.99
N LEU A 261 4.96 -10.74 14.25
CA LEU A 261 4.07 -10.82 15.39
C LEU A 261 3.52 -9.42 15.71
N GLY A 262 2.27 -9.17 15.36
CA GLY A 262 1.53 -7.97 15.74
C GLY A 262 0.98 -8.05 17.17
N TRP A 263 0.80 -6.92 17.83
CA TRP A 263 0.02 -6.78 19.05
C TRP A 263 -1.13 -5.81 18.84
N ALA A 264 -2.30 -6.26 19.23
CA ALA A 264 -3.51 -5.46 19.20
C ALA A 264 -4.20 -5.59 20.57
N TYR A 265 -4.18 -4.52 21.36
CA TYR A 265 -4.76 -4.48 22.71
C TYR A 265 -4.35 -5.66 23.61
N GLY A 266 -3.06 -5.96 23.66
CA GLY A 266 -2.50 -7.02 24.49
C GLY A 266 -2.64 -8.44 23.93
N LYS A 267 -3.25 -8.60 22.74
CA LYS A 267 -3.33 -9.88 22.04
C LYS A 267 -2.21 -9.95 21.00
N ALA A 268 -1.43 -11.03 21.05
CA ALA A 268 -0.45 -11.33 20.02
C ALA A 268 -1.16 -11.91 18.79
N VAL A 269 -0.84 -11.38 17.61
CA VAL A 269 -1.44 -11.78 16.33
C VAL A 269 -0.33 -12.06 15.33
N PRO A 270 -0.05 -13.32 14.99
CA PRO A 270 0.89 -13.62 13.92
C PRO A 270 0.32 -13.18 12.57
N LEU A 271 1.13 -12.46 11.81
CA LEU A 271 0.83 -12.02 10.46
C LEU A 271 1.73 -12.77 9.48
N HIS A 272 1.13 -13.55 8.62
CA HIS A 272 1.79 -14.31 7.56
C HIS A 272 1.64 -13.59 6.21
N THR A 273 2.40 -14.00 5.22
CA THR A 273 2.37 -13.41 3.87
C THR A 273 0.95 -13.23 3.34
N GLY A 274 0.62 -12.00 3.02
CA GLY A 274 -0.70 -11.59 2.51
C GLY A 274 -1.72 -11.22 3.58
N ASP A 275 -1.38 -11.37 4.88
CA ASP A 275 -2.21 -10.88 5.98
C ASP A 275 -2.08 -9.36 6.10
N TYR A 276 -3.15 -8.74 6.54
CA TYR A 276 -3.24 -7.31 6.72
C TYR A 276 -3.68 -6.95 8.13
N PHE A 277 -3.05 -5.94 8.70
CA PHE A 277 -3.39 -5.39 10.00
C PHE A 277 -3.57 -3.87 9.90
N GLN A 278 -4.73 -3.36 10.31
CA GLN A 278 -5.03 -1.94 10.38
C GLN A 278 -5.07 -1.46 11.82
N ALA A 279 -4.29 -0.43 12.12
CA ALA A 279 -4.32 0.31 13.37
C ALA A 279 -4.76 1.77 13.10
N PRO A 280 -6.05 2.11 13.33
CA PRO A 280 -6.53 3.49 13.27
C PRO A 280 -5.93 4.36 14.38
N PRO A 281 -6.04 5.70 14.28
CA PRO A 281 -5.63 6.60 15.35
C PRO A 281 -6.18 6.19 16.71
N ARG A 282 -5.36 6.35 17.75
CA ARG A 282 -5.67 6.04 19.17
C ARG A 282 -5.86 4.55 19.49
N ASN A 283 -5.48 3.64 18.61
CA ASN A 283 -5.56 2.20 18.85
C ASN A 283 -4.20 1.66 19.27
N LEU A 284 -4.14 1.00 20.44
CA LEU A 284 -2.91 0.44 20.99
C LEU A 284 -2.46 -0.76 20.17
N HIS A 285 -1.27 -0.68 19.63
CA HIS A 285 -0.68 -1.71 18.79
C HIS A 285 0.85 -1.75 18.89
N GLY A 286 1.46 -2.71 18.23
CA GLY A 286 2.90 -2.86 18.14
C GLY A 286 3.24 -4.05 17.24
N PHE A 287 4.50 -4.26 16.97
CA PHE A 287 4.96 -5.40 16.20
C PHE A 287 6.35 -5.87 16.61
N ARG A 288 6.65 -7.12 16.30
CA ARG A 288 7.96 -7.73 16.43
C ARG A 288 8.23 -8.65 15.25
N LEU A 289 9.44 -8.58 14.74
CA LEU A 289 9.93 -9.52 13.74
C LEU A 289 10.28 -10.84 14.43
N ASN A 290 9.70 -11.95 13.98
CA ASN A 290 9.71 -13.20 14.72
C ASN A 290 10.55 -14.30 14.07
N GLN A 291 10.90 -14.17 12.78
CA GLN A 291 11.72 -15.14 12.05
C GLN A 291 13.05 -14.53 11.62
N GLU A 292 13.96 -15.38 11.10
CA GLU A 292 15.29 -14.93 10.62
C GLU A 292 15.20 -13.86 9.52
N TYR A 293 14.16 -13.95 8.69
CA TYR A 293 13.84 -12.90 7.73
C TYR A 293 12.34 -12.60 7.74
N ASN A 294 12.03 -11.35 7.92
CA ASN A 294 10.67 -10.83 7.86
C ASN A 294 10.65 -9.58 6.99
N ARG A 295 9.59 -9.41 6.25
CA ARG A 295 9.36 -8.23 5.43
C ARG A 295 7.88 -7.89 5.42
N PHE A 296 7.54 -6.64 5.65
CA PHE A 296 6.18 -6.14 5.47
C PHE A 296 6.20 -4.75 4.83
N ALA A 297 5.16 -4.45 4.06
CA ALA A 297 4.85 -3.11 3.63
C ALA A 297 4.00 -2.43 4.70
N ALA A 298 4.31 -1.17 5.02
CA ALA A 298 3.42 -0.35 5.82
C ALA A 298 3.11 0.97 5.10
N PHE A 299 1.89 1.43 5.29
CA PHE A 299 1.49 2.75 4.84
C PHE A 299 0.83 3.50 5.99
N LEU A 300 1.31 4.71 6.19
CA LEU A 300 0.91 5.58 7.27
C LEU A 300 0.18 6.80 6.68
N THR A 301 -1.03 7.08 7.14
CA THR A 301 -1.85 8.17 6.61
C THR A 301 -2.47 9.02 7.72
N PRO A 302 -2.27 10.35 7.71
CA PRO A 302 -1.36 11.13 6.85
C PRO A 302 0.12 10.85 7.15
N GLY A 303 1.01 11.37 6.30
CA GLY A 303 2.46 11.13 6.35
C GLY A 303 3.23 11.81 7.49
N ILE A 304 2.57 12.20 8.57
CA ILE A 304 3.12 13.02 9.67
C ILE A 304 4.16 12.32 10.56
N PHE A 305 4.41 11.03 10.35
CA PHE A 305 5.30 10.22 11.21
C PHE A 305 6.70 9.99 10.63
N GLU A 306 7.03 10.64 9.52
CA GLU A 306 8.31 10.47 8.82
C GLU A 306 9.52 10.73 9.69
N SER A 307 9.51 11.80 10.47
CA SER A 307 10.63 12.20 11.36
C SER A 307 10.97 11.15 12.43
N PHE A 308 10.03 10.32 12.84
CA PHE A 308 10.30 9.21 13.76
C PHE A 308 11.29 8.22 13.14
N PHE A 309 11.03 7.77 11.92
CA PHE A 309 11.89 6.80 11.23
C PHE A 309 13.28 7.38 10.95
N VAL A 310 13.35 8.65 10.54
CA VAL A 310 14.61 9.34 10.31
C VAL A 310 15.44 9.42 11.60
N MET A 311 14.81 9.74 12.74
CA MET A 311 15.50 9.80 14.04
C MET A 311 15.94 8.42 14.55
N MET A 312 15.08 7.41 14.42
CA MET A 312 15.36 6.05 14.88
C MET A 312 16.37 5.31 14.01
N GLY A 313 16.30 5.54 12.70
CA GLY A 313 17.18 4.92 11.70
C GLY A 313 18.45 5.71 11.38
N GLY A 314 18.61 6.90 11.92
CA GLY A 314 19.64 7.89 11.57
C GLY A 314 21.09 7.58 11.98
N ARG A 315 21.37 6.36 12.43
CA ARG A 315 22.74 5.83 12.48
C ARG A 315 22.96 5.01 11.21
N GLY A 316 23.49 5.68 10.18
CA GLY A 316 23.98 4.99 8.99
C GLY A 316 24.96 3.89 9.37
N GLY A 317 25.10 2.87 8.50
CA GLY A 317 26.03 1.75 8.72
C GLY A 317 27.50 2.13 8.94
N ASP A 318 27.84 3.44 8.89
CA ASP A 318 29.13 4.04 9.20
C ASP A 318 29.22 4.63 10.63
N GLY A 319 28.16 4.49 11.42
CA GLY A 319 28.13 4.96 12.83
C GLY A 319 28.11 6.49 13.01
N ARG A 320 28.01 7.27 11.93
CA ARG A 320 27.96 8.73 11.99
C ARG A 320 26.52 9.24 12.15
N PRO A 321 26.24 10.21 13.04
CA PRO A 321 24.97 10.90 13.07
C PRO A 321 24.76 11.63 11.74
N ARG A 322 23.71 11.37 11.00
CA ARG A 322 23.28 12.28 9.92
C ARG A 322 22.81 13.58 10.58
N ASP A 323 23.14 14.70 9.94
CA ASP A 323 22.97 16.04 10.48
C ASP A 323 21.54 16.26 10.97
N VAL A 324 21.43 16.64 12.25
CA VAL A 324 20.19 16.97 12.95
C VAL A 324 19.52 18.24 12.37
N GLN A 325 20.23 18.97 11.50
CA GLN A 325 19.72 20.19 10.87
C GLN A 325 18.53 19.94 9.95
N ASP A 326 18.51 18.84 9.18
CA ASP A 326 17.38 18.52 8.28
C ASP A 326 16.10 18.20 9.05
N ALA A 327 16.22 17.57 10.23
CA ALA A 327 15.08 17.27 11.09
C ALA A 327 14.54 18.51 11.84
N ALA A 328 15.34 19.56 11.98
CA ALA A 328 14.94 20.81 12.63
C ALA A 328 14.20 21.75 11.68
N GLU A 329 14.53 21.74 10.39
CA GLU A 329 13.83 22.57 9.39
C GLU A 329 12.40 22.09 9.09
N GLU A 330 12.11 20.78 9.20
CA GLU A 330 10.74 20.26 9.10
C GLU A 330 9.84 20.68 10.29
N ARG A 331 10.41 20.99 11.44
CA ARG A 331 9.64 21.45 12.64
C ARG A 331 9.16 22.89 12.53
N THR A 332 9.67 23.67 11.61
CA THR A 332 9.41 25.12 11.53
C THR A 332 8.55 25.54 10.33
N ARG A 333 8.07 24.59 9.53
CA ARG A 333 7.10 24.92 8.48
C ARG A 333 5.68 24.93 9.05
N PRO A 334 4.94 26.04 8.90
CA PRO A 334 3.59 26.23 9.42
C PRO A 334 2.56 25.32 8.72
#